data_bb57ad052e60c176255f22828a6bee00
#
_entry.id   bb57ad052e60c176255f22828a6bee00
#
_cell.length_a   1.000
_cell.length_b   1.000
_cell.length_c   1.000
_cell.angle_alpha   90.00
_cell.angle_beta   90.00
_cell.angle_gamma   90.00
#
_symmetry.space_group_name_H-M   'P 1'
#
loop_
_entity.id
_entity.type
_entity.pdbx_description
1 polymer ?
#
loop_
_entity_poly.entity_id
_entity_poly.type
_entity_poly.pdbx_seq_one_letter_code
_entity_poly.pdbx_strand_id
1 'polypeptide(L)'
;MSRPKPTILLEYIDKKTYRAEQVLDADAIWAVFYNGKPFNLKSSNSITNYPGPKYKKVSFSNPGHAHNLAKKLNEMFNTDEFSVYMLADGIVVVEEWTGKKPILRSFLIN
;
A
#
# COMPACT_ATOMS: atom_id res chain seq x y z
N MET A 1 -24.34 -1.51 0.63
CA MET A 1 -24.22 -0.05 0.73
C MET A 1 -23.03 0.41 -0.11
N SER A 2 -23.28 1.28 -1.05
CA SER A 2 -22.22 1.75 -1.91
C SER A 2 -21.40 2.83 -1.21
N ARG A 3 -20.12 2.86 -1.48
CA ARG A 3 -19.23 3.87 -0.94
C ARG A 3 -19.36 5.15 -1.74
N PRO A 4 -19.23 6.30 -1.10
CA PRO A 4 -19.20 7.55 -1.87
C PRO A 4 -18.01 7.54 -2.83
N LYS A 5 -18.21 8.13 -3.99
CA LYS A 5 -17.12 8.23 -4.96
C LYS A 5 -16.07 9.22 -4.46
N PRO A 6 -14.79 8.88 -4.58
CA PRO A 6 -13.75 9.83 -4.21
C PRO A 6 -13.76 11.06 -5.11
N THR A 7 -13.30 12.17 -4.55
CA THR A 7 -13.19 13.42 -5.30
C THR A 7 -11.99 13.36 -6.22
N ILE A 8 -12.18 13.81 -7.45
CA ILE A 8 -11.09 13.90 -8.41
C ILE A 8 -10.30 15.18 -8.11
N LEU A 9 -9.03 15.03 -7.77
CA LEU A 9 -8.15 16.15 -7.47
C LEU A 9 -7.46 16.68 -8.72
N LEU A 10 -6.97 15.77 -9.56
CA LEU A 10 -6.30 16.12 -10.80
C LEU A 10 -6.69 15.14 -11.88
N GLU A 11 -6.70 15.62 -13.12
CA GLU A 11 -7.01 14.74 -14.25
C GLU A 11 -6.13 15.12 -15.43
N TYR A 12 -5.62 14.10 -16.12
CA TYR A 12 -4.83 14.26 -17.33
C TYR A 12 -5.38 13.31 -18.39
N ILE A 13 -5.61 13.83 -19.60
CA ILE A 13 -6.07 13.03 -20.71
C ILE A 13 -5.05 13.14 -21.84
N ASP A 14 -4.53 12.00 -22.30
CA ASP A 14 -3.62 11.95 -23.42
C ASP A 14 -4.44 12.09 -24.70
N LYS A 15 -4.16 13.14 -25.49
CA LYS A 15 -4.94 13.43 -26.69
C LYS A 15 -4.71 12.44 -27.82
N LYS A 16 -3.60 11.71 -27.79
CA LYS A 16 -3.29 10.73 -28.83
C LYS A 16 -3.93 9.37 -28.59
N THR A 17 -3.83 8.88 -27.36
CA THR A 17 -4.33 7.55 -27.01
C THR A 17 -5.65 7.59 -26.27
N TYR A 18 -6.08 8.78 -25.85
CA TYR A 18 -7.28 9.01 -25.02
C TYR A 18 -7.24 8.29 -23.70
N ARG A 19 -6.04 7.92 -23.24
CA ARG A 19 -5.89 7.38 -21.90
C ARG A 19 -6.00 8.50 -20.88
N ALA A 20 -6.71 8.24 -19.81
CA ALA A 20 -6.91 9.22 -18.75
C ALA A 20 -6.26 8.75 -17.46
N GLU A 21 -5.65 9.69 -16.76
CA GLU A 21 -5.14 9.46 -15.41
C GLU A 21 -5.85 10.40 -14.48
N GLN A 22 -6.31 9.89 -13.38
CA GLN A 22 -7.02 10.69 -12.39
C GLN A 22 -6.38 10.49 -11.02
N VAL A 23 -6.13 11.60 -10.33
CA VAL A 23 -5.69 11.57 -8.94
C VAL A 23 -6.92 11.78 -8.09
N LEU A 24 -7.25 10.79 -7.30
CA LEU A 24 -8.43 10.80 -6.45
C LEU A 24 -8.02 10.98 -5.00
N ASP A 25 -8.86 11.63 -4.23
CA ASP A 25 -8.58 11.80 -2.80
C ASP A 25 -8.70 10.46 -2.07
N ALA A 26 -8.02 10.37 -0.94
CA ALA A 26 -8.12 9.24 -0.04
C ALA A 26 -7.96 9.74 1.38
N ASP A 27 -8.65 9.10 2.31
CA ASP A 27 -8.57 9.50 3.72
C ASP A 27 -7.24 9.15 4.34
N ALA A 28 -6.69 8.02 3.94
CA ALA A 28 -5.46 7.50 4.53
C ALA A 28 -4.93 6.35 3.68
N ILE A 29 -3.75 5.89 4.02
CA ILE A 29 -3.24 4.62 3.52
C ILE A 29 -3.51 3.56 4.59
N TRP A 30 -4.11 2.47 4.18
CA TRP A 30 -4.44 1.37 5.08
C TRP A 30 -3.45 0.24 4.82
N ALA A 31 -2.62 -0.05 5.79
CA ALA A 31 -1.54 -1.01 5.62
C ALA A 31 -1.69 -2.17 6.59
N VAL A 32 -1.28 -3.36 6.14
CA VAL A 32 -1.23 -4.52 7.01
C VAL A 32 0.14 -4.54 7.67
N PHE A 33 0.15 -4.71 8.99
CA PHE A 33 1.37 -4.83 9.78
C PHE A 33 1.39 -6.20 10.43
N TYR A 34 2.57 -6.73 10.60
CA TYR A 34 2.77 -7.99 11.30
C TYR A 34 3.40 -7.72 12.65
N ASN A 35 2.69 -8.09 13.70
CA ASN A 35 3.15 -7.88 15.08
C ASN A 35 3.56 -6.43 15.33
N GLY A 36 2.76 -5.50 14.79
CA GLY A 36 2.98 -4.07 14.97
C GLY A 36 4.11 -3.48 14.15
N LYS A 37 4.67 -4.25 13.21
CA LYS A 37 5.78 -3.80 12.37
C LYS A 37 5.48 -3.94 10.90
N PRO A 38 6.05 -3.07 10.04
CA PRO A 38 5.93 -3.25 8.61
C PRO A 38 6.60 -4.54 8.15
N PHE A 39 6.11 -5.09 7.06
CA PHE A 39 6.68 -6.31 6.51
C PHE A 39 6.54 -6.32 5.00
N ASN A 40 7.25 -7.24 4.36
CA ASN A 40 7.11 -7.51 2.94
C ASN A 40 6.43 -8.84 2.75
N LEU A 41 5.56 -8.92 1.74
CA LEU A 41 4.89 -10.17 1.40
C LEU A 41 5.44 -10.68 0.08
N LYS A 42 6.04 -11.85 0.14
CA LYS A 42 6.64 -12.48 -1.04
C LYS A 42 5.91 -13.79 -1.33
N SER A 43 5.51 -13.95 -2.58
CA SER A 43 4.89 -15.19 -3.04
C SER A 43 5.82 -15.88 -4.02
N SER A 44 5.97 -17.17 -3.86
CA SER A 44 6.80 -17.97 -4.77
C SER A 44 6.28 -19.39 -4.79
N ASN A 45 6.70 -20.15 -5.81
CA ASN A 45 6.40 -21.56 -5.86
C ASN A 45 7.53 -22.32 -5.16
N SER A 46 7.18 -23.12 -4.15
CA SER A 46 8.18 -23.82 -3.34
C SER A 46 8.79 -25.03 -4.06
N ILE A 47 8.22 -25.44 -5.19
CA ILE A 47 8.67 -26.64 -5.91
C ILE A 47 9.43 -26.26 -7.17
N THR A 48 8.98 -25.25 -7.89
CA THR A 48 9.58 -24.85 -9.15
C THR A 48 10.06 -23.40 -9.08
N ASN A 49 10.91 -23.03 -10.05
CA ASN A 49 11.38 -21.65 -10.15
C ASN A 49 10.50 -20.79 -11.06
N TYR A 50 9.39 -21.33 -11.51
CA TYR A 50 8.52 -20.62 -12.42
C TYR A 50 7.07 -20.72 -11.94
N PRO A 51 6.34 -19.61 -11.87
CA PRO A 51 6.87 -18.25 -12.03
C PRO A 51 7.79 -17.88 -10.89
N GLY A 52 8.69 -16.92 -11.16
CA GLY A 52 9.62 -16.46 -10.14
C GLY A 52 8.93 -15.78 -8.96
N PRO A 53 9.68 -15.45 -7.92
CA PRO A 53 9.08 -14.81 -6.74
C PRO A 53 8.53 -13.44 -7.07
N LYS A 54 7.41 -13.08 -6.42
CA LYS A 54 6.77 -11.79 -6.58
C LYS A 54 6.47 -11.20 -5.21
N TYR A 55 6.71 -9.89 -5.09
CA TYR A 55 6.32 -9.16 -3.90
C TYR A 55 4.93 -8.61 -4.08
N LYS A 56 4.10 -8.82 -3.09
CA LYS A 56 2.71 -8.40 -3.15
C LYS A 56 2.50 -7.12 -2.34
N LYS A 57 1.52 -6.35 -2.74
CA LYS A 57 1.17 -5.11 -2.10
C LYS A 57 0.55 -5.37 -0.73
N VAL A 58 0.99 -4.62 0.27
CA VAL A 58 0.45 -4.75 1.64
C VAL A 58 -0.16 -3.45 2.13
N SER A 59 -0.21 -2.41 1.29
CA SER A 59 -0.82 -1.13 1.64
C SER A 59 -1.81 -0.71 0.56
N PHE A 60 -2.87 -0.06 0.98
CA PHE A 60 -3.98 0.26 0.09
C PHE A 60 -4.61 1.57 0.49
N SER A 61 -5.21 2.27 -0.47
CA SER A 61 -6.05 3.43 -0.15
C SER A 61 -7.47 3.03 0.23
N ASN A 62 -7.79 1.74 0.12
CA ASN A 62 -9.10 1.20 0.45
C ASN A 62 -8.98 0.28 1.66
N PRO A 63 -9.66 0.63 2.79
CA PRO A 63 -9.55 -0.20 3.99
C PRO A 63 -10.07 -1.63 3.81
N GLY A 64 -11.06 -1.83 2.94
CA GLY A 64 -11.58 -3.17 2.69
C GLY A 64 -10.53 -4.13 2.16
N HIS A 65 -9.69 -3.66 1.25
CA HIS A 65 -8.61 -4.49 0.71
C HIS A 65 -7.59 -4.86 1.80
N ALA A 66 -7.27 -3.91 2.67
CA ALA A 66 -6.34 -4.17 3.75
C ALA A 66 -6.89 -5.19 4.73
N HIS A 67 -8.15 -5.04 5.11
CA HIS A 67 -8.80 -5.98 6.04
C HIS A 67 -8.87 -7.38 5.45
N ASN A 68 -9.20 -7.49 4.16
CA ASN A 68 -9.25 -8.79 3.50
C ASN A 68 -7.89 -9.46 3.48
N LEU A 69 -6.84 -8.69 3.23
CA LEU A 69 -5.49 -9.25 3.23
C LEU A 69 -5.08 -9.70 4.62
N ALA A 70 -5.34 -8.88 5.64
CA ALA A 70 -4.99 -9.25 7.01
C ALA A 70 -5.70 -10.53 7.44
N LYS A 71 -6.99 -10.64 7.11
CA LYS A 71 -7.76 -11.83 7.43
C LYS A 71 -7.19 -13.06 6.73
N LYS A 72 -6.88 -12.92 5.46
CA LYS A 72 -6.31 -14.01 4.68
C LYS A 72 -4.98 -14.48 5.26
N LEU A 73 -4.11 -13.55 5.62
CA LEU A 73 -2.82 -13.89 6.18
C LEU A 73 -2.94 -14.53 7.56
N ASN A 74 -3.85 -14.02 8.38
CA ASN A 74 -4.10 -14.64 9.69
C ASN A 74 -4.57 -16.09 9.56
N GLU A 75 -5.44 -16.34 8.59
CA GLU A 75 -5.91 -17.69 8.34
C GLU A 75 -4.79 -18.58 7.76
N MET A 76 -4.03 -18.03 6.82
CA MET A 76 -2.97 -18.78 6.14
C MET A 76 -1.87 -19.19 7.10
N PHE A 77 -1.45 -18.31 7.99
CA PHE A 77 -0.36 -18.57 8.93
C PHE A 77 -0.85 -18.99 10.31
N ASN A 78 -2.16 -19.15 10.46
CA ASN A 78 -2.76 -19.59 11.72
C ASN A 78 -2.33 -18.72 12.91
N THR A 79 -2.52 -17.42 12.76
CA THR A 79 -2.12 -16.44 13.75
C THR A 79 -3.15 -15.31 13.79
N ASP A 80 -3.03 -14.42 14.74
CA ASP A 80 -3.85 -13.20 14.79
C ASP A 80 -2.97 -11.95 14.83
N GLU A 81 -1.72 -12.08 14.40
CA GLU A 81 -0.74 -11.00 14.51
C GLU A 81 -0.73 -10.04 13.33
N PHE A 82 -1.48 -10.33 12.27
CA PHE A 82 -1.64 -9.39 11.17
C PHE A 82 -2.80 -8.45 11.46
N SER A 83 -2.54 -7.16 11.44
CA SER A 83 -3.56 -6.16 11.72
C SER A 83 -3.46 -5.00 10.75
N VAL A 84 -4.55 -4.23 10.63
CA VAL A 84 -4.62 -3.11 9.71
C VAL A 84 -4.35 -1.82 10.48
N TYR A 85 -3.44 -1.02 9.97
CA TYR A 85 -3.12 0.29 10.53
C TYR A 85 -3.56 1.37 9.54
N MET A 86 -4.13 2.42 10.06
CA MET A 86 -4.48 3.60 9.28
C MET A 86 -3.32 4.60 9.37
N LEU A 87 -2.76 4.94 8.24
CA LEU A 87 -1.61 5.84 8.17
C LEU A 87 -2.05 7.13 7.46
N ALA A 88 -2.27 8.18 8.22
CA ALA A 88 -2.70 9.46 7.66
C ALA A 88 -1.57 10.48 7.59
N ASP A 89 -0.57 10.33 8.43
CA ASP A 89 0.58 11.22 8.48
C ASP A 89 1.84 10.45 8.11
N GLY A 90 2.85 11.19 7.72
CA GLY A 90 4.10 10.56 7.35
C GLY A 90 5.26 11.53 7.38
N ILE A 91 6.41 11.01 7.01
CA ILE A 91 7.63 11.78 6.91
C ILE A 91 7.97 11.90 5.43
N VAL A 92 8.22 13.12 4.98
CA VAL A 92 8.64 13.33 3.59
C VAL A 92 10.05 12.82 3.43
N VAL A 93 10.22 11.87 2.50
CA VAL A 93 11.54 11.32 2.20
C VAL A 93 12.19 12.22 1.16
N VAL A 94 13.43 12.63 1.44
CA VAL A 94 14.18 13.48 0.53
C VAL A 94 14.55 12.70 -0.72
N GLU A 95 14.64 13.40 -1.84
CA GLU A 95 14.79 12.80 -3.16
C GLU A 95 16.02 11.90 -3.31
N GLU A 96 17.09 12.19 -2.61
CA GLU A 96 18.34 11.45 -2.77
C GLU A 96 18.24 10.09 -2.11
N TRP A 97 17.97 9.10 -2.92
CA TRP A 97 17.90 7.72 -2.48
C TRP A 97 19.20 7.03 -2.76
N THR A 98 19.88 6.57 -1.72
CA THR A 98 21.20 5.94 -1.87
C THR A 98 21.13 4.43 -2.02
N GLY A 99 19.94 3.87 -1.99
CA GLY A 99 19.75 2.43 -2.09
C GLY A 99 19.79 1.68 -0.77
N LYS A 100 20.21 2.33 0.31
CA LYS A 100 20.25 1.70 1.63
C LYS A 100 19.12 2.18 2.50
N LYS A 101 19.12 3.46 2.83
CA LYS A 101 18.04 4.09 3.58
C LYS A 101 17.78 5.45 2.99
N PRO A 102 16.51 5.86 2.93
CA PRO A 102 16.22 7.21 2.48
C PRO A 102 16.69 8.22 3.51
N ILE A 103 17.05 9.41 3.01
CA ILE A 103 17.30 10.54 3.90
C ILE A 103 15.95 11.07 4.32
N LEU A 104 15.67 11.02 5.61
CA LEU A 104 14.37 11.42 6.13
C LEU A 104 14.42 12.86 6.63
N ARG A 105 13.42 13.63 6.23
CA ARG A 105 13.18 14.94 6.81
C ARG A 105 11.82 14.93 7.45
N SER A 106 11.81 15.23 8.74
CA SER A 106 10.57 15.37 9.45
C SER A 106 10.06 16.80 9.26
N PHE A 107 8.90 16.93 8.66
CA PHE A 107 8.24 18.22 8.58
C PHE A 107 7.14 18.22 9.60
N LEU A 108 7.31 19.06 10.61
CA LEU A 108 6.27 19.22 11.60
C LEU A 108 5.18 20.06 10.99
N ILE A 109 4.11 19.40 10.64
CA ILE A 109 2.93 20.09 10.15
C ILE A 109 2.07 20.39 11.35
N ASN A 110 2.19 21.58 11.82
CA ASN A 110 1.38 22.03 12.92
C ASN A 110 0.46 23.12 12.45
#